data_1cb86abc9a3dd83392fce7c5caa86c97
#
_entry.id   1cb86abc9a3dd83392fce7c5caa86c97
#
_cell.length_a   1.000
_cell.length_b   1.000
_cell.length_c   1.000
_cell.angle_alpha   90.00
_cell.angle_beta   90.00
_cell.angle_gamma   90.00
#
_symmetry.space_group_name_H-M   'P 1'
#
loop_
_entity.id
_entity.type
_entity.pdbx_description
1 polymer ?
#
loop_
_entity_poly.entity_id
_entity_poly.type
_entity_poly.pdbx_seq_one_letter_code
_entity_poly.pdbx_strand_id
1 'polypeptide(L)'
;MSFILMMLIILAACAVLLTVAPLRKRLLTAPILKGFRAALPSMSETERAALEAGTVWWEADLFRGRPDWRGLTAIARPQLTAEEQSFLDHEVEEACRMVNEWQVNFKDYDMPKAAWDFIKQKGFLGMIIPKAYGGKQFSAYAHSQVVAKLSTRSSPLAISVMVPNSLGPAELLLHYGTEEQKNYFLPRLARGEEIPAFALTSPWAGSDAAAIPDFGIVCKGLWQGKETLGMRVTWNKRYITLAPVCTLLGLAFRLYDPDGLLGSTKDLGITCALVPHNHPGVDIGRRHIPMNTYFMNGPTQGDQVFMPLEFIIGGPKMAGQGWRMLMECLSAGRAISLPSANAGLAQLAARVAGGYARIRNQFKTPISRFEGIEELLARIAGYTYLNDAVRTLSAASIDLGQRPSVVSAIAKYHVTERARQVLADSMDIVGGKGICLGPSNILGLAYQQMPIGITVEGANVLTRNLILFGQGAIRCHPYLLKEMQAAQHPDRGQGLNDFDHAFWGHVRYTIANGARAIWHGLTASAFAGPGSQGPVEMRQAMRDLNRSAAAFGFLADITMLMLGGSLKRKERLSARLGDILAHLFLASCVLKRYEMEGRIREDADLAHWCL
;
A
#
# COMPACT_ATOMS: atom_id res chain seq x y z
N MET A 1 35.71 -47.80 -25.41
CA MET A 1 35.42 -47.20 -24.09
C MET A 1 33.97 -47.52 -23.75
N SER A 2 33.69 -48.15 -22.58
CA SER A 2 32.32 -48.51 -22.23
C SER A 2 31.47 -47.24 -22.12
N PHE A 3 30.21 -47.28 -22.59
CA PHE A 3 29.22 -46.20 -22.48
C PHE A 3 29.15 -45.64 -21.05
N ILE A 4 29.21 -46.51 -20.06
CA ILE A 4 29.23 -46.17 -18.63
C ILE A 4 30.47 -45.32 -18.29
N LEU A 5 31.66 -45.68 -18.76
CA LEU A 5 32.89 -44.93 -18.52
C LEU A 5 32.84 -43.52 -19.15
N MET A 6 32.29 -43.40 -20.35
CA MET A 6 32.09 -42.12 -21.02
C MET A 6 31.09 -41.25 -20.24
N MET A 7 30.00 -41.81 -19.76
CA MET A 7 28.99 -41.12 -18.95
C MET A 7 29.59 -40.64 -17.60
N LEU A 8 30.41 -41.48 -16.95
CA LEU A 8 31.11 -41.09 -15.71
C LEU A 8 32.12 -39.96 -15.93
N ILE A 9 32.86 -39.97 -17.04
CA ILE A 9 33.80 -38.89 -17.39
C ILE A 9 33.04 -37.58 -17.64
N ILE A 10 31.93 -37.63 -18.36
CA ILE A 10 31.08 -36.44 -18.60
C ILE A 10 30.52 -35.91 -17.27
N LEU A 11 30.02 -36.77 -16.41
CA LEU A 11 29.53 -36.37 -15.07
C LEU A 11 30.65 -35.76 -14.22
N ALA A 12 31.84 -36.35 -14.22
CA ALA A 12 32.99 -35.80 -13.49
C ALA A 12 33.42 -34.44 -14.07
N ALA A 13 33.47 -34.29 -15.38
CA ALA A 13 33.79 -33.01 -16.03
C ALA A 13 32.75 -31.93 -15.72
N CYS A 14 31.46 -32.27 -15.74
CA CYS A 14 30.36 -31.38 -15.31
C CYS A 14 30.49 -31.00 -13.83
N ALA A 15 30.79 -31.98 -12.96
CA ALA A 15 30.98 -31.72 -11.52
C ALA A 15 32.15 -30.76 -11.28
N VAL A 16 33.30 -30.96 -11.94
CA VAL A 16 34.46 -30.06 -11.88
C VAL A 16 34.07 -28.66 -12.37
N LEU A 17 33.41 -28.58 -13.53
CA LEU A 17 32.98 -27.30 -14.09
C LEU A 17 32.04 -26.52 -13.18
N LEU A 18 31.17 -27.21 -12.47
CA LEU A 18 30.20 -26.57 -11.56
C LEU A 18 30.79 -26.23 -10.17
N THR A 19 31.75 -27.02 -9.68
CA THR A 19 32.31 -26.85 -8.33
C THR A 19 33.56 -25.97 -8.29
N VAL A 20 34.39 -25.97 -9.34
CA VAL A 20 35.63 -25.17 -9.41
C VAL A 20 35.29 -23.73 -9.82
N ALA A 21 35.19 -22.83 -8.84
CA ALA A 21 34.70 -21.46 -9.02
C ALA A 21 35.43 -20.67 -10.16
N PRO A 22 36.76 -20.66 -10.31
CA PRO A 22 37.41 -19.94 -11.41
C PRO A 22 37.00 -20.46 -12.80
N LEU A 23 36.88 -21.77 -12.94
CA LEU A 23 36.52 -22.43 -14.21
C LEU A 23 35.05 -22.13 -14.55
N ARG A 24 34.17 -22.27 -13.57
CA ARG A 24 32.74 -21.94 -13.67
C ARG A 24 32.52 -20.49 -14.08
N LYS A 25 33.16 -19.55 -13.39
CA LYS A 25 33.06 -18.11 -13.69
C LYS A 25 33.46 -17.79 -15.10
N ARG A 26 34.59 -18.35 -15.58
CA ARG A 26 35.12 -18.08 -16.91
C ARG A 26 34.28 -18.72 -18.01
N LEU A 27 33.89 -19.97 -17.86
CA LEU A 27 33.27 -20.76 -18.95
C LEU A 27 31.76 -20.71 -18.97
N LEU A 28 31.10 -20.53 -17.81
CA LEU A 28 29.64 -20.49 -17.70
C LEU A 28 29.12 -19.11 -17.31
N THR A 29 29.58 -18.58 -16.17
CA THR A 29 28.94 -17.38 -15.59
C THR A 29 29.21 -16.12 -16.45
N ALA A 30 30.41 -15.93 -17.00
CA ALA A 30 30.69 -14.73 -17.78
C ALA A 30 29.89 -14.65 -19.10
N PRO A 31 29.75 -15.73 -19.91
CA PRO A 31 28.82 -15.74 -21.04
C PRO A 31 27.37 -15.51 -20.66
N ILE A 32 26.90 -16.14 -19.56
CA ILE A 32 25.52 -15.96 -19.06
C ILE A 32 25.30 -14.50 -18.62
N LEU A 33 26.23 -13.91 -17.88
CA LEU A 33 26.15 -12.49 -17.47
C LEU A 33 26.11 -11.55 -18.69
N LYS A 34 26.86 -11.84 -19.73
CA LYS A 34 26.80 -11.06 -20.97
C LYS A 34 25.42 -11.12 -21.62
N GLY A 35 24.83 -12.32 -21.70
CA GLY A 35 23.48 -12.53 -22.22
C GLY A 35 22.43 -11.87 -21.32
N PHE A 36 22.57 -11.98 -19.99
CA PHE A 36 21.69 -11.37 -19.01
C PHE A 36 21.68 -9.84 -19.11
N ARG A 37 22.87 -9.22 -19.23
CA ARG A 37 22.99 -7.76 -19.47
C ARG A 37 22.29 -7.30 -20.75
N ALA A 38 22.36 -8.08 -21.80
CA ALA A 38 21.71 -7.77 -23.08
C ALA A 38 20.16 -7.94 -23.00
N ALA A 39 19.68 -8.83 -22.14
CA ALA A 39 18.26 -9.11 -21.95
C ALA A 39 17.59 -8.20 -20.91
N LEU A 40 18.36 -7.51 -20.06
CA LEU A 40 17.81 -6.60 -19.07
C LEU A 40 17.10 -5.43 -19.77
N PRO A 41 15.82 -5.19 -19.47
CA PRO A 41 15.14 -4.00 -19.97
C PRO A 41 15.78 -2.73 -19.39
N SER A 42 15.82 -1.67 -20.18
CA SER A 42 16.16 -0.35 -19.66
C SER A 42 15.15 0.06 -18.61
N MET A 43 15.63 0.46 -17.45
CA MET A 43 14.82 0.98 -16.35
C MET A 43 14.92 2.50 -16.35
N SER A 44 13.77 3.19 -16.31
CA SER A 44 13.73 4.63 -16.10
C SER A 44 14.18 4.99 -14.68
N GLU A 45 14.59 6.23 -14.46
CA GLU A 45 14.94 6.72 -13.10
C GLU A 45 13.76 6.59 -12.12
N THR A 46 12.55 6.85 -12.60
CA THR A 46 11.34 6.72 -11.79
C THR A 46 11.03 5.26 -11.42
N GLU A 47 11.24 4.31 -12.35
CA GLU A 47 11.12 2.87 -12.05
C GLU A 47 12.20 2.42 -11.04
N ARG A 48 13.43 2.92 -11.18
CA ARG A 48 14.51 2.62 -10.24
C ARG A 48 14.20 3.16 -8.85
N ALA A 49 13.80 4.43 -8.75
CA ALA A 49 13.40 5.04 -7.48
C ALA A 49 12.24 4.27 -6.83
N ALA A 50 11.25 3.81 -7.62
CA ALA A 50 10.15 3.00 -7.11
C ALA A 50 10.60 1.61 -6.63
N LEU A 51 11.63 1.01 -7.23
CA LEU A 51 12.21 -0.26 -6.77
C LEU A 51 13.12 -0.10 -5.55
N GLU A 52 13.80 1.01 -5.41
CA GLU A 52 14.67 1.31 -4.27
C GLU A 52 13.89 1.79 -3.05
N ALA A 53 12.71 2.40 -3.26
CA ALA A 53 11.85 2.87 -2.18
C ALA A 53 11.18 1.71 -1.42
N GLY A 54 11.23 1.75 -0.10
CA GLY A 54 10.57 0.78 0.77
C GLY A 54 11.37 -0.49 1.04
N THR A 55 10.80 -1.34 1.90
CA THR A 55 11.38 -2.62 2.34
C THR A 55 10.49 -3.78 1.92
N VAL A 56 11.05 -4.99 1.93
CA VAL A 56 10.30 -6.25 1.87
C VAL A 56 10.22 -6.87 3.26
N TRP A 57 9.15 -7.56 3.53
CA TRP A 57 8.87 -8.14 4.83
C TRP A 57 8.48 -9.62 4.70
N TRP A 58 7.38 -10.06 5.33
CA TRP A 58 6.90 -11.44 5.32
C TRP A 58 6.57 -11.98 3.92
N GLU A 59 6.12 -11.13 3.00
CA GLU A 59 5.85 -11.51 1.61
C GLU A 59 7.10 -12.02 0.88
N ALA A 60 8.28 -11.54 1.23
CA ALA A 60 9.54 -12.06 0.68
C ALA A 60 9.85 -13.47 1.22
N ASP A 61 9.47 -13.77 2.46
CA ASP A 61 9.66 -15.11 3.01
C ASP A 61 8.75 -16.14 2.35
N LEU A 62 7.53 -15.75 1.99
CA LEU A 62 6.62 -16.57 1.19
C LEU A 62 7.19 -16.89 -0.20
N PHE A 63 7.95 -15.98 -0.78
CA PHE A 63 8.59 -16.17 -2.08
C PHE A 63 9.74 -17.19 -2.03
N ARG A 64 10.33 -17.46 -0.87
CA ARG A 64 11.42 -18.47 -0.73
C ARG A 64 10.97 -19.91 -1.03
N GLY A 65 9.67 -20.17 -1.09
CA GLY A 65 9.12 -21.51 -1.29
C GLY A 65 9.24 -22.45 -0.10
N ARG A 66 9.76 -21.95 1.03
CA ARG A 66 9.81 -22.57 2.34
C ARG A 66 9.80 -21.49 3.41
N PRO A 67 8.62 -20.92 3.70
CA PRO A 67 8.49 -19.85 4.68
C PRO A 67 8.99 -20.28 6.08
N ASP A 68 9.71 -19.41 6.77
CA ASP A 68 10.04 -19.61 8.19
C ASP A 68 8.92 -19.04 9.06
N TRP A 69 7.95 -19.87 9.37
CA TRP A 69 6.80 -19.51 10.19
C TRP A 69 7.17 -18.93 11.57
N ARG A 70 8.38 -19.21 12.08
CA ARG A 70 8.87 -18.60 13.34
C ARG A 70 8.95 -17.08 13.21
N GLY A 71 9.37 -16.59 12.05
CA GLY A 71 9.39 -15.15 11.77
C GLY A 71 8.00 -14.50 11.88
N LEU A 72 6.96 -15.16 11.39
CA LEU A 72 5.59 -14.68 11.51
C LEU A 72 5.07 -14.81 12.95
N THR A 73 5.27 -15.96 13.60
CA THR A 73 4.79 -16.20 14.98
C THR A 73 5.49 -15.31 16.00
N ALA A 74 6.75 -14.93 15.76
CA ALA A 74 7.50 -14.01 16.63
C ALA A 74 6.97 -12.57 16.63
N ILE A 75 6.15 -12.19 15.64
CA ILE A 75 5.55 -10.86 15.61
C ILE A 75 4.62 -10.70 16.83
N ALA A 76 4.91 -9.73 17.68
CA ALA A 76 4.05 -9.43 18.83
C ALA A 76 2.67 -8.93 18.37
N ARG A 77 1.63 -9.22 19.16
CA ARG A 77 0.32 -8.61 18.96
C ARG A 77 0.45 -7.09 19.13
N PRO A 78 0.05 -6.28 18.13
CA PRO A 78 0.05 -4.84 18.30
C PRO A 78 -0.93 -4.46 19.41
N GLN A 79 -0.50 -3.56 20.29
CA GLN A 79 -1.29 -3.08 21.42
C GLN A 79 -1.33 -1.57 21.41
N LEU A 80 -2.47 -1.01 21.80
CA LEU A 80 -2.60 0.41 22.03
C LEU A 80 -1.97 0.77 23.37
N THR A 81 -1.28 1.90 23.42
CA THR A 81 -0.90 2.52 24.68
C THR A 81 -2.14 3.01 25.42
N ALA A 82 -2.02 3.31 26.72
CA ALA A 82 -3.15 3.85 27.49
C ALA A 82 -3.69 5.16 26.90
N GLU A 83 -2.82 6.02 26.36
CA GLU A 83 -3.22 7.26 25.69
C GLU A 83 -3.97 7.00 24.39
N GLU A 84 -3.50 6.08 23.55
CA GLU A 84 -4.16 5.69 22.30
C GLU A 84 -5.52 5.05 22.55
N GLN A 85 -5.60 4.17 23.54
CA GLN A 85 -6.86 3.53 23.93
C GLN A 85 -7.85 4.58 24.46
N SER A 86 -7.42 5.48 25.34
CA SER A 86 -8.26 6.56 25.86
C SER A 86 -8.78 7.46 24.74
N PHE A 87 -7.93 7.79 23.77
CA PHE A 87 -8.34 8.59 22.61
C PHE A 87 -9.40 7.87 21.76
N LEU A 88 -9.24 6.56 21.57
CA LEU A 88 -10.20 5.74 20.83
C LEU A 88 -11.56 5.64 21.56
N ASP A 89 -11.54 5.55 22.88
CA ASP A 89 -12.74 5.35 23.70
C ASP A 89 -13.51 6.66 23.97
N HIS A 90 -12.85 7.81 23.97
CA HIS A 90 -13.45 9.10 24.28
C HIS A 90 -13.52 10.03 23.07
N GLU A 91 -12.39 10.52 22.56
CA GLU A 91 -12.36 11.51 21.48
C GLU A 91 -12.94 10.97 20.18
N VAL A 92 -12.57 9.75 19.79
CA VAL A 92 -13.10 9.13 18.56
C VAL A 92 -14.57 8.83 18.69
N GLU A 93 -15.02 8.37 19.86
CA GLU A 93 -16.42 8.11 20.13
C GLU A 93 -17.26 9.42 20.08
N GLU A 94 -16.74 10.50 20.64
CA GLU A 94 -17.41 11.80 20.59
C GLU A 94 -17.47 12.34 19.16
N ALA A 95 -16.38 12.27 18.41
CA ALA A 95 -16.39 12.65 16.99
C ALA A 95 -17.45 11.87 16.20
N CYS A 96 -17.61 10.57 16.48
CA CYS A 96 -18.66 9.75 15.88
C CYS A 96 -20.07 10.21 16.25
N ARG A 97 -20.30 10.71 17.47
CA ARG A 97 -21.61 11.23 17.91
C ARG A 97 -21.96 12.57 17.26
N MET A 98 -20.96 13.41 17.00
CA MET A 98 -21.13 14.74 16.40
C MET A 98 -21.56 14.70 14.94
N VAL A 99 -21.35 13.59 14.22
CA VAL A 99 -21.60 13.50 12.78
C VAL A 99 -22.76 12.57 12.47
N ASN A 100 -23.75 13.08 11.77
CA ASN A 100 -24.85 12.32 11.20
C ASN A 100 -24.64 12.19 9.68
N GLU A 101 -24.40 10.95 9.22
CA GLU A 101 -24.06 10.67 7.82
C GLU A 101 -25.14 11.13 6.83
N TRP A 102 -26.43 10.95 7.18
CA TRP A 102 -27.54 11.42 6.36
C TRP A 102 -27.58 12.96 6.25
N GLN A 103 -27.40 13.64 7.40
CA GLN A 103 -27.38 15.09 7.44
C GLN A 103 -26.25 15.66 6.58
N VAL A 104 -25.04 15.12 6.75
CA VAL A 104 -23.85 15.55 6.00
C VAL A 104 -24.03 15.38 4.48
N ASN A 105 -24.54 14.23 4.04
CA ASN A 105 -24.54 13.90 2.60
C ASN A 105 -25.80 14.33 1.85
N PHE A 106 -26.91 14.63 2.54
CA PHE A 106 -28.19 14.96 1.86
C PHE A 106 -28.82 16.27 2.32
N LYS A 107 -28.25 16.98 3.29
CA LYS A 107 -28.77 18.24 3.81
C LYS A 107 -27.75 19.36 3.79
N ASP A 108 -26.66 19.19 4.55
CA ASP A 108 -25.68 20.25 4.80
C ASP A 108 -24.54 20.24 3.79
N TYR A 109 -24.29 19.08 3.17
CA TYR A 109 -23.21 18.87 2.21
C TYR A 109 -21.81 19.15 2.78
N ASP A 110 -21.71 19.13 4.11
CA ASP A 110 -20.48 19.28 4.88
C ASP A 110 -20.66 18.72 6.28
N MET A 111 -19.56 18.46 6.97
CA MET A 111 -19.58 18.16 8.40
C MET A 111 -19.98 19.40 9.19
N PRO A 112 -20.68 19.23 10.34
CA PRO A 112 -20.95 20.35 11.23
C PRO A 112 -19.68 21.10 11.63
N LYS A 113 -19.75 22.43 11.70
CA LYS A 113 -18.60 23.26 12.13
C LYS A 113 -18.03 22.79 13.46
N ALA A 114 -18.90 22.42 14.41
CA ALA A 114 -18.47 21.89 15.71
C ALA A 114 -17.62 20.61 15.59
N ALA A 115 -17.93 19.73 14.63
CA ALA A 115 -17.14 18.53 14.37
C ALA A 115 -15.76 18.89 13.77
N TRP A 116 -15.72 19.85 12.83
CA TRP A 116 -14.46 20.37 12.30
C TRP A 116 -13.58 20.99 13.40
N ASP A 117 -14.16 21.83 14.25
CA ASP A 117 -13.43 22.47 15.37
C ASP A 117 -12.93 21.40 16.36
N PHE A 118 -13.75 20.40 16.66
CA PHE A 118 -13.40 19.31 17.57
C PHE A 118 -12.20 18.48 17.05
N ILE A 119 -12.24 18.00 15.78
CA ILE A 119 -11.15 17.18 15.24
C ILE A 119 -9.83 17.95 15.16
N LYS A 120 -9.87 19.26 14.90
CA LYS A 120 -8.69 20.13 14.95
C LYS A 120 -8.15 20.24 16.37
N GLN A 121 -8.97 20.67 17.32
CA GLN A 121 -8.58 20.91 18.73
C GLN A 121 -8.08 19.65 19.42
N LYS A 122 -8.67 18.49 19.09
CA LYS A 122 -8.30 17.19 19.68
C LYS A 122 -7.11 16.53 18.99
N GLY A 123 -6.54 17.14 17.94
CA GLY A 123 -5.32 16.69 17.27
C GLY A 123 -5.50 15.49 16.36
N PHE A 124 -6.70 15.26 15.82
CA PHE A 124 -6.95 14.19 14.84
C PHE A 124 -6.14 14.37 13.55
N LEU A 125 -5.82 15.61 13.17
CA LEU A 125 -5.08 15.91 11.95
C LEU A 125 -3.56 15.71 12.10
N GLY A 126 -3.08 15.57 13.33
CA GLY A 126 -1.66 15.42 13.67
C GLY A 126 -1.34 14.15 14.46
N MET A 127 -2.06 13.05 14.24
CA MET A 127 -1.84 11.80 14.98
C MET A 127 -0.44 11.24 14.80
N ILE A 128 0.12 11.29 13.59
CA ILE A 128 1.46 10.78 13.29
C ILE A 128 2.59 11.76 13.68
N ILE A 129 2.27 13.03 13.89
CA ILE A 129 3.28 14.05 14.19
C ILE A 129 3.87 13.78 15.58
N PRO A 130 5.22 13.81 15.73
CA PRO A 130 5.88 13.58 17.01
C PRO A 130 5.45 14.56 18.11
N LYS A 131 5.48 14.11 19.36
CA LYS A 131 5.18 14.91 20.55
C LYS A 131 6.09 16.14 20.66
N ALA A 132 7.33 16.04 20.18
CA ALA A 132 8.27 17.15 20.13
C ALA A 132 7.75 18.37 19.33
N TYR A 133 6.86 18.13 18.36
CA TYR A 133 6.18 19.16 17.58
C TYR A 133 4.72 19.38 18.01
N GLY A 134 4.33 18.87 19.18
CA GLY A 134 2.96 19.02 19.71
C GLY A 134 1.94 18.06 19.10
N GLY A 135 2.35 17.08 18.32
CA GLY A 135 1.50 16.01 17.80
C GLY A 135 1.27 14.89 18.82
N LYS A 136 0.56 13.85 18.40
CA LYS A 136 0.22 12.72 19.29
C LYS A 136 1.24 11.59 19.25
N GLN A 137 2.02 11.48 18.19
CA GLN A 137 2.99 10.40 17.99
C GLN A 137 2.36 9.00 18.13
N PHE A 138 1.14 8.85 17.63
CA PHE A 138 0.43 7.58 17.67
C PHE A 138 1.06 6.55 16.74
N SER A 139 0.97 5.29 17.16
CA SER A 139 1.38 4.15 16.35
C SER A 139 0.54 4.03 15.07
N ALA A 140 1.09 3.36 14.05
CA ALA A 140 0.34 3.03 12.85
C ALA A 140 -0.88 2.16 13.16
N TYR A 141 -0.76 1.29 14.17
CA TYR A 141 -1.89 0.50 14.65
C TYR A 141 -2.98 1.36 15.27
N ALA A 142 -2.64 2.34 16.10
CA ALA A 142 -3.63 3.28 16.66
C ALA A 142 -4.31 4.11 15.57
N HIS A 143 -3.53 4.65 14.61
CA HIS A 143 -4.08 5.35 13.45
C HIS A 143 -5.07 4.46 12.67
N SER A 144 -4.71 3.20 12.44
CA SER A 144 -5.58 2.21 11.80
C SER A 144 -6.89 1.99 12.56
N GLN A 145 -6.83 1.87 13.89
CA GLN A 145 -8.01 1.70 14.74
C GLN A 145 -8.94 2.92 14.70
N VAL A 146 -8.37 4.12 14.78
CA VAL A 146 -9.13 5.38 14.68
C VAL A 146 -9.86 5.47 13.34
N VAL A 147 -9.16 5.26 12.22
CA VAL A 147 -9.76 5.32 10.89
C VAL A 147 -10.84 4.26 10.71
N ALA A 148 -10.61 3.03 11.15
CA ALA A 148 -11.60 1.96 11.07
C ALA A 148 -12.87 2.33 11.86
N LYS A 149 -12.74 2.82 13.10
CA LYS A 149 -13.89 3.23 13.94
C LYS A 149 -14.65 4.41 13.32
N LEU A 150 -13.97 5.46 12.86
CA LEU A 150 -14.61 6.60 12.20
C LEU A 150 -15.38 6.17 10.95
N SER A 151 -14.84 5.23 10.16
CA SER A 151 -15.47 4.72 8.94
C SER A 151 -16.76 3.94 9.20
N THR A 152 -16.93 3.35 10.39
CA THR A 152 -18.20 2.72 10.77
C THR A 152 -19.32 3.74 10.98
N ARG A 153 -18.98 5.02 11.12
CA ARG A 153 -19.95 6.09 11.38
C ARG A 153 -20.14 7.04 10.22
N SER A 154 -19.03 7.57 9.67
CA SER A 154 -19.08 8.58 8.62
C SER A 154 -17.82 8.54 7.75
N SER A 155 -18.01 8.38 6.45
CA SER A 155 -16.91 8.43 5.50
C SER A 155 -16.34 9.84 5.32
N PRO A 156 -17.12 10.92 5.24
CA PRO A 156 -16.58 12.28 5.26
C PRO A 156 -15.66 12.55 6.46
N LEU A 157 -16.06 12.13 7.65
CA LEU A 157 -15.26 12.26 8.86
C LEU A 157 -13.97 11.43 8.78
N ALA A 158 -14.09 10.15 8.43
CA ALA A 158 -12.95 9.25 8.33
C ALA A 158 -11.91 9.75 7.29
N ILE A 159 -12.36 10.17 6.11
CA ILE A 159 -11.49 10.68 5.04
C ILE A 159 -10.80 11.98 5.46
N SER A 160 -11.52 12.88 6.15
CA SER A 160 -10.95 14.16 6.63
C SER A 160 -9.85 13.96 7.66
N VAL A 161 -9.92 12.90 8.47
CA VAL A 161 -8.89 12.53 9.45
C VAL A 161 -7.78 11.70 8.81
N MET A 162 -8.13 10.76 7.95
CA MET A 162 -7.20 9.81 7.33
C MET A 162 -6.13 10.50 6.47
N VAL A 163 -6.54 11.44 5.62
CA VAL A 163 -5.65 12.03 4.61
C VAL A 163 -4.51 12.86 5.20
N PRO A 164 -4.71 13.75 6.19
CA PRO A 164 -3.60 14.45 6.85
C PRO A 164 -2.54 13.53 7.44
N ASN A 165 -2.94 12.36 7.92
CA ASN A 165 -2.08 11.39 8.60
C ASN A 165 -1.45 10.33 7.66
N SER A 166 -1.74 10.37 6.37
CA SER A 166 -1.23 9.36 5.42
C SER A 166 -0.73 9.91 4.10
N LEU A 167 -1.40 10.94 3.58
CA LEU A 167 -1.11 11.55 2.28
C LEU A 167 -0.83 13.05 2.40
N GLY A 168 -0.82 13.58 3.61
CA GLY A 168 -0.51 14.97 3.89
C GLY A 168 1.00 15.24 3.86
N PRO A 169 1.40 16.51 3.79
CA PRO A 169 2.81 16.90 3.78
C PRO A 169 3.56 16.62 5.09
N ALA A 170 2.87 16.27 6.19
CA ALA A 170 3.53 16.03 7.48
C ALA A 170 4.58 14.91 7.39
N GLU A 171 4.24 13.78 6.73
CA GLU A 171 5.18 12.67 6.55
C GLU A 171 6.40 13.06 5.71
N LEU A 172 6.17 13.85 4.63
CA LEU A 172 7.26 14.35 3.81
C LEU A 172 8.16 15.32 4.60
N LEU A 173 7.56 16.20 5.40
CA LEU A 173 8.29 17.14 6.24
C LEU A 173 9.15 16.41 7.28
N LEU A 174 8.62 15.40 7.95
CA LEU A 174 9.35 14.62 8.95
C LEU A 174 10.62 13.99 8.37
N HIS A 175 10.53 13.46 7.15
CA HIS A 175 11.66 12.76 6.52
C HIS A 175 12.59 13.68 5.74
N TYR A 176 12.07 14.73 5.11
CA TYR A 176 12.83 15.53 4.12
C TYR A 176 12.84 17.03 4.39
N GLY A 177 11.94 17.55 5.24
CA GLY A 177 11.88 18.98 5.54
C GLY A 177 13.16 19.52 6.15
N THR A 178 13.47 20.78 5.88
CA THR A 178 14.52 21.49 6.63
C THR A 178 14.05 21.68 8.08
N GLU A 179 14.97 21.95 8.99
CA GLU A 179 14.61 22.20 10.39
C GLU A 179 13.69 23.42 10.54
N GLU A 180 13.87 24.45 9.72
CA GLU A 180 13.00 25.61 9.67
C GLU A 180 11.58 25.21 9.23
N GLN A 181 11.47 24.42 8.17
CA GLN A 181 10.16 23.90 7.70
C GLN A 181 9.49 23.03 8.75
N LYS A 182 10.21 22.11 9.38
CA LYS A 182 9.68 21.25 10.44
C LYS A 182 9.17 22.06 11.62
N ASN A 183 10.01 22.96 12.13
CA ASN A 183 9.68 23.78 13.29
C ASN A 183 8.53 24.77 13.04
N TYR A 184 8.34 25.18 11.78
CA TYR A 184 7.24 26.07 11.42
C TYR A 184 5.93 25.32 11.16
N PHE A 185 5.95 24.28 10.30
CA PHE A 185 4.73 23.64 9.83
C PHE A 185 4.22 22.53 10.75
N LEU A 186 5.10 21.68 11.31
CA LEU A 186 4.64 20.51 12.06
C LEU A 186 3.81 20.88 13.30
N PRO A 187 4.19 21.91 14.11
CA PRO A 187 3.34 22.32 15.23
C PRO A 187 1.98 22.87 14.80
N ARG A 188 1.92 23.58 13.68
CA ARG A 188 0.69 24.18 13.15
C ARG A 188 -0.25 23.10 12.60
N LEU A 189 0.31 22.11 11.89
CA LEU A 189 -0.42 20.92 11.45
C LEU A 189 -0.94 20.10 12.63
N ALA A 190 -0.13 19.91 13.67
CA ALA A 190 -0.51 19.17 14.87
C ALA A 190 -1.70 19.78 15.60
N ARG A 191 -1.75 21.13 15.68
CA ARG A 191 -2.85 21.88 16.32
C ARG A 191 -4.05 22.11 15.40
N GLY A 192 -3.98 21.66 14.11
CA GLY A 192 -5.03 21.92 13.14
C GLY A 192 -5.17 23.40 12.73
N GLU A 193 -4.16 24.24 12.98
CA GLU A 193 -4.05 25.58 12.45
C GLU A 193 -3.84 25.54 10.93
N GLU A 194 -3.06 24.57 10.46
CA GLU A 194 -2.93 24.26 9.06
C GLU A 194 -3.70 22.96 8.73
N ILE A 195 -4.49 23.02 7.67
CA ILE A 195 -5.16 21.85 7.08
C ILE A 195 -4.41 21.49 5.81
N PRO A 196 -3.77 20.32 5.74
CA PRO A 196 -2.98 19.94 4.59
C PRO A 196 -3.83 19.32 3.47
N ALA A 197 -3.44 19.60 2.21
CA ALA A 197 -3.83 18.82 1.05
C ALA A 197 -2.59 18.46 0.25
N PHE A 198 -2.63 17.40 -0.57
CA PHE A 198 -1.53 17.06 -1.46
C PHE A 198 -2.00 16.91 -2.91
N ALA A 199 -1.54 17.79 -3.78
CA ALA A 199 -1.93 17.92 -5.17
C ALA A 199 -0.94 17.15 -6.08
N LEU A 200 -1.29 15.91 -6.43
CA LEU A 200 -0.53 15.05 -7.33
C LEU A 200 -1.23 14.84 -8.67
N THR A 201 -2.48 14.38 -8.65
CA THR A 201 -3.22 13.97 -9.84
C THR A 201 -3.58 15.15 -10.74
N SER A 202 -3.26 15.02 -12.04
CA SER A 202 -3.61 15.98 -13.10
C SER A 202 -4.63 15.36 -14.06
N PRO A 203 -5.28 16.14 -14.96
CA PRO A 203 -6.16 15.62 -15.99
C PRO A 203 -5.53 14.53 -16.86
N TRP A 204 -4.24 14.59 -17.11
CA TRP A 204 -3.49 13.70 -18.00
C TRP A 204 -2.59 12.70 -17.26
N ALA A 205 -2.48 12.80 -15.95
CA ALA A 205 -1.62 11.95 -15.12
C ALA A 205 -2.36 11.48 -13.86
N GLY A 206 -2.97 10.29 -13.94
CA GLY A 206 -3.62 9.60 -12.83
C GLY A 206 -2.79 8.38 -12.41
N SER A 207 -3.04 7.23 -13.04
CA SER A 207 -2.27 5.99 -12.78
C SER A 207 -0.80 6.12 -13.15
N ASP A 208 -0.49 6.84 -14.22
CA ASP A 208 0.87 7.25 -14.56
C ASP A 208 1.21 8.58 -13.87
N ALA A 209 1.41 8.51 -12.56
CA ALA A 209 1.66 9.69 -11.73
C ALA A 209 3.02 10.34 -12.02
N ALA A 210 3.95 9.62 -12.64
CA ALA A 210 5.27 10.16 -13.02
C ALA A 210 5.19 11.04 -14.29
N ALA A 211 4.13 10.93 -15.09
CA ALA A 211 3.92 11.69 -16.31
C ALA A 211 3.15 13.01 -16.09
N ILE A 212 3.23 13.59 -14.90
CA ILE A 212 2.56 14.87 -14.61
C ILE A 212 3.03 15.95 -15.59
N PRO A 213 2.08 16.66 -16.24
CA PRO A 213 2.41 17.73 -17.18
C PRO A 213 2.66 19.08 -16.49
N ASP A 214 2.35 19.18 -15.22
CA ASP A 214 2.55 20.37 -14.41
C ASP A 214 4.03 20.67 -14.29
N PHE A 215 4.44 21.91 -14.48
CA PHE A 215 5.85 22.26 -14.54
C PHE A 215 6.17 23.58 -13.83
N GLY A 216 7.43 23.71 -13.42
CA GLY A 216 8.01 24.93 -12.91
C GLY A 216 9.29 25.26 -13.65
N ILE A 217 9.61 26.54 -13.77
CA ILE A 217 10.85 27.04 -14.35
C ILE A 217 11.56 27.88 -13.28
N VAL A 218 12.81 27.52 -12.98
CA VAL A 218 13.65 28.30 -12.06
C VAL A 218 13.92 29.66 -12.67
N CYS A 219 13.72 30.73 -11.89
CA CYS A 219 13.90 32.09 -12.33
C CYS A 219 14.10 33.03 -11.14
N LYS A 220 14.53 34.24 -11.41
CA LYS A 220 14.48 35.35 -10.44
C LYS A 220 13.12 36.04 -10.51
N GLY A 221 12.62 36.50 -9.36
CA GLY A 221 11.40 37.26 -9.24
C GLY A 221 11.32 38.07 -7.98
N LEU A 222 10.30 38.91 -7.84
CA LEU A 222 10.07 39.69 -6.65
C LEU A 222 9.29 38.88 -5.61
N TRP A 223 9.88 38.76 -4.41
CA TRP A 223 9.21 38.17 -3.25
C TRP A 223 9.37 39.10 -2.05
N GLN A 224 8.24 39.52 -1.48
CA GLN A 224 8.24 40.49 -0.35
C GLN A 224 9.11 41.74 -0.60
N GLY A 225 9.06 42.23 -1.85
CA GLY A 225 9.80 43.44 -2.25
C GLY A 225 11.31 43.25 -2.54
N LYS A 226 11.81 41.99 -2.49
CA LYS A 226 13.22 41.67 -2.77
C LYS A 226 13.33 40.76 -3.99
N GLU A 227 14.36 40.97 -4.81
CA GLU A 227 14.71 40.02 -5.87
C GLU A 227 15.15 38.70 -5.21
N THR A 228 14.44 37.64 -5.52
CA THR A 228 14.61 36.31 -4.92
C THR A 228 14.72 35.27 -6.01
N LEU A 229 15.62 34.29 -5.82
CA LEU A 229 15.66 33.11 -6.65
C LEU A 229 14.47 32.22 -6.29
N GLY A 230 13.68 31.89 -7.29
CA GLY A 230 12.45 31.17 -7.13
C GLY A 230 12.13 30.31 -8.37
N MET A 231 10.89 30.03 -8.53
CA MET A 231 10.36 29.28 -9.67
C MET A 231 8.97 29.81 -10.07
N ARG A 232 8.65 29.79 -11.36
CA ARG A 232 7.30 30.03 -11.85
C ARG A 232 6.66 28.72 -12.19
N VAL A 233 5.56 28.39 -11.48
CA VAL A 233 4.90 27.10 -11.57
C VAL A 233 3.54 27.23 -12.21
N THR A 234 3.25 26.36 -13.19
CA THR A 234 1.95 26.21 -13.81
C THR A 234 1.43 24.79 -13.54
N TRP A 235 0.23 24.69 -12.98
CA TRP A 235 -0.39 23.42 -12.66
C TRP A 235 -1.90 23.41 -12.86
N ASN A 236 -2.43 22.20 -13.10
CA ASN A 236 -3.85 21.92 -13.14
C ASN A 236 -4.09 20.58 -12.47
N LYS A 237 -4.50 20.59 -11.22
CA LYS A 237 -4.74 19.40 -10.40
C LYS A 237 -6.21 19.17 -10.16
N ARG A 238 -6.60 17.88 -10.00
CA ARG A 238 -7.99 17.50 -9.73
C ARG A 238 -8.09 16.35 -8.75
N TYR A 239 -9.27 16.19 -8.16
CA TYR A 239 -9.58 15.15 -7.17
C TYR A 239 -8.76 15.27 -5.89
N ILE A 240 -8.38 16.49 -5.52
CA ILE A 240 -7.52 16.72 -4.36
C ILE A 240 -8.38 16.77 -3.10
N THR A 241 -8.20 15.75 -2.26
CA THR A 241 -8.88 15.68 -0.97
C THR A 241 -8.39 16.79 -0.06
N LEU A 242 -9.33 17.44 0.62
CA LEU A 242 -9.17 18.62 1.46
C LEU A 242 -8.85 19.93 0.72
N ALA A 243 -8.62 19.94 -0.60
CA ALA A 243 -8.33 21.20 -1.31
C ALA A 243 -9.32 22.34 -1.00
N PRO A 244 -10.65 22.13 -0.92
CA PRO A 244 -11.60 23.22 -0.65
C PRO A 244 -11.44 23.87 0.73
N VAL A 245 -10.78 23.23 1.67
CA VAL A 245 -10.59 23.70 3.06
C VAL A 245 -9.11 23.78 3.46
N CYS A 246 -8.21 23.41 2.56
CA CYS A 246 -6.79 23.39 2.89
C CYS A 246 -6.24 24.81 3.11
N THR A 247 -5.30 24.91 4.03
CA THR A 247 -4.50 26.12 4.25
C THR A 247 -3.08 25.95 3.75
N LEU A 248 -2.63 24.71 3.64
CA LEU A 248 -1.30 24.32 3.16
C LEU A 248 -1.43 23.25 2.07
N LEU A 249 -1.04 23.61 0.85
CA LEU A 249 -1.05 22.74 -0.31
C LEU A 249 0.33 22.15 -0.57
N GLY A 250 0.49 20.84 -0.44
CA GLY A 250 1.59 20.10 -1.03
C GLY A 250 1.37 19.97 -2.53
N LEU A 251 2.33 20.37 -3.34
CA LEU A 251 2.21 20.41 -4.80
C LEU A 251 3.35 19.67 -5.46
N ALA A 252 3.05 18.71 -6.34
CA ALA A 252 4.02 18.00 -7.16
C ALA A 252 3.97 18.51 -8.62
N PHE A 253 5.16 18.83 -9.16
CA PHE A 253 5.36 19.31 -10.54
C PHE A 253 6.77 18.97 -11.03
N ARG A 254 7.01 19.02 -12.32
CA ARG A 254 8.34 18.83 -12.91
C ARG A 254 9.08 20.17 -12.96
N LEU A 255 10.28 20.24 -12.39
CA LEU A 255 11.06 21.48 -12.33
C LEU A 255 12.16 21.50 -13.39
N TYR A 256 12.26 22.61 -14.10
CA TYR A 256 13.28 22.87 -15.11
C TYR A 256 14.14 24.07 -14.74
N ASP A 257 15.42 24.02 -15.07
CA ASP A 257 16.39 25.10 -14.89
C ASP A 257 17.12 25.37 -16.22
N PRO A 258 16.46 25.99 -17.21
CA PRO A 258 17.05 26.23 -18.52
C PRO A 258 18.27 27.18 -18.48
N ASP A 259 18.27 28.10 -17.52
CA ASP A 259 19.33 29.12 -17.39
C ASP A 259 20.49 28.67 -16.48
N GLY A 260 20.41 27.49 -15.87
CA GLY A 260 21.46 26.94 -15.03
C GLY A 260 21.67 27.66 -13.71
N LEU A 261 20.61 28.22 -13.14
CA LEU A 261 20.66 29.00 -11.88
C LEU A 261 20.92 28.10 -10.65
N LEU A 262 20.62 26.81 -10.76
CA LEU A 262 20.88 25.80 -9.73
C LEU A 262 22.00 24.82 -10.11
N GLY A 263 22.50 24.86 -11.35
CA GLY A 263 23.55 23.98 -11.84
C GLY A 263 23.46 23.66 -13.32
N SER A 264 24.16 22.63 -13.77
CA SER A 264 24.23 22.28 -15.21
C SER A 264 23.04 21.46 -15.71
N THR A 265 22.25 20.86 -14.82
CA THR A 265 21.12 19.99 -15.18
C THR A 265 19.90 20.85 -15.52
N LYS A 266 19.40 20.73 -16.75
CA LYS A 266 18.24 21.52 -17.21
C LYS A 266 16.89 20.96 -16.80
N ASP A 267 16.74 19.64 -16.76
CA ASP A 267 15.55 18.96 -16.26
C ASP A 267 15.88 18.36 -14.90
N LEU A 268 15.42 19.01 -13.85
CA LEU A 268 15.69 18.58 -12.48
C LEU A 268 14.82 17.40 -12.05
N GLY A 269 13.67 17.20 -12.70
CA GLY A 269 12.73 16.15 -12.35
C GLY A 269 11.57 16.60 -11.47
N ILE A 270 10.79 15.61 -11.00
CA ILE A 270 9.62 15.87 -10.15
C ILE A 270 10.07 16.45 -8.81
N THR A 271 9.46 17.56 -8.44
CA THR A 271 9.75 18.35 -7.25
C THR A 271 8.47 18.51 -6.43
N CYS A 272 8.57 18.49 -5.12
CA CYS A 272 7.46 18.73 -4.19
C CYS A 272 7.67 20.06 -3.45
N ALA A 273 6.63 20.89 -3.41
CA ALA A 273 6.66 22.17 -2.70
C ALA A 273 5.47 22.32 -1.75
N LEU A 274 5.60 23.16 -0.74
CA LEU A 274 4.54 23.58 0.17
C LEU A 274 4.08 24.98 -0.21
N VAL A 275 2.81 25.12 -0.55
CA VAL A 275 2.23 26.37 -1.02
C VAL A 275 1.08 26.78 -0.09
N PRO A 276 1.12 27.96 0.54
CA PRO A 276 -0.05 28.48 1.25
C PRO A 276 -1.23 28.63 0.28
N HIS A 277 -2.44 28.26 0.69
CA HIS A 277 -3.61 28.33 -0.17
C HIS A 277 -3.95 29.75 -0.63
N ASN A 278 -3.60 30.76 0.17
CA ASN A 278 -3.81 32.18 -0.12
C ASN A 278 -2.63 32.83 -0.87
N HIS A 279 -1.67 32.01 -1.35
CA HIS A 279 -0.56 32.53 -2.16
C HIS A 279 -1.10 33.13 -3.47
N PRO A 280 -0.63 34.32 -3.90
CA PRO A 280 -1.11 34.97 -5.10
C PRO A 280 -1.03 34.05 -6.33
N GLY A 281 -2.14 33.87 -7.02
CA GLY A 281 -2.25 33.02 -8.22
C GLY A 281 -2.65 31.57 -7.95
N VAL A 282 -2.82 31.15 -6.70
CA VAL A 282 -3.42 29.86 -6.36
C VAL A 282 -4.95 29.97 -6.49
N ASP A 283 -5.52 29.11 -7.31
CA ASP A 283 -6.98 28.98 -7.45
C ASP A 283 -7.43 27.59 -6.97
N ILE A 284 -8.44 27.57 -6.12
CA ILE A 284 -9.14 26.37 -5.67
C ILE A 284 -10.54 26.42 -6.26
N GLY A 285 -10.76 25.61 -7.29
CA GLY A 285 -11.96 25.64 -8.06
C GLY A 285 -13.16 24.94 -7.41
N ARG A 286 -14.14 24.64 -8.24
CA ARG A 286 -15.41 24.04 -7.82
C ARG A 286 -15.20 22.68 -7.18
N ARG A 287 -15.81 22.49 -6.01
CA ARG A 287 -15.83 21.24 -5.26
C ARG A 287 -16.35 20.05 -6.07
N HIS A 288 -15.68 18.91 -5.99
CA HIS A 288 -16.17 17.62 -6.51
C HIS A 288 -17.13 16.96 -5.52
N ILE A 289 -17.98 16.09 -6.03
CA ILE A 289 -18.95 15.30 -5.25
C ILE A 289 -18.74 13.81 -5.57
N PRO A 290 -17.78 13.13 -4.95
CA PRO A 290 -17.51 11.73 -5.22
C PRO A 290 -18.64 10.83 -4.73
N MET A 291 -19.43 10.26 -5.62
CA MET A 291 -20.46 9.26 -5.33
C MET A 291 -21.39 9.66 -4.16
N ASN A 292 -21.88 10.89 -4.14
CA ASN A 292 -22.71 11.48 -3.08
C ASN A 292 -22.07 11.45 -1.68
N THR A 293 -20.75 11.35 -1.62
CA THR A 293 -19.98 11.40 -0.37
C THR A 293 -19.37 12.80 -0.25
N TYR A 294 -19.88 13.58 0.68
CA TYR A 294 -19.55 15.01 0.78
C TYR A 294 -18.35 15.28 1.71
N PHE A 295 -17.26 14.55 1.53
CA PHE A 295 -15.97 15.00 2.05
C PHE A 295 -15.38 16.11 1.17
N MET A 296 -14.50 16.93 1.71
CA MET A 296 -13.87 17.99 0.97
C MET A 296 -12.93 17.45 -0.10
N ASN A 297 -13.26 17.69 -1.35
CA ASN A 297 -12.47 17.29 -2.51
C ASN A 297 -12.66 18.31 -3.64
N GLY A 298 -11.59 18.69 -4.34
CA GLY A 298 -11.68 19.70 -5.38
C GLY A 298 -10.44 19.78 -6.26
N PRO A 299 -10.48 20.60 -7.31
CA PRO A 299 -9.33 20.94 -8.11
C PRO A 299 -8.49 22.04 -7.46
N THR A 300 -7.27 22.23 -7.96
CA THR A 300 -6.47 23.43 -7.74
C THR A 300 -5.66 23.74 -8.99
N GLN A 301 -5.51 25.03 -9.28
CA GLN A 301 -4.83 25.53 -10.46
C GLN A 301 -3.95 26.71 -10.12
N GLY A 302 -2.96 26.95 -10.96
CA GLY A 302 -2.11 28.13 -10.94
C GLY A 302 -1.42 28.29 -12.29
N ASP A 303 -1.29 29.53 -12.75
CA ASP A 303 -0.59 29.83 -13.99
C ASP A 303 0.55 30.81 -13.72
N GLN A 304 1.78 30.41 -14.06
CA GLN A 304 3.02 31.18 -13.87
C GLN A 304 3.16 31.75 -12.45
N VAL A 305 2.73 31.01 -11.45
CA VAL A 305 2.77 31.46 -10.04
C VAL A 305 4.21 31.47 -9.56
N PHE A 306 4.68 32.64 -9.14
CA PHE A 306 6.03 32.76 -8.59
C PHE A 306 6.10 32.24 -7.16
N MET A 307 7.04 31.37 -6.90
CA MET A 307 7.30 30.76 -5.58
C MET A 307 8.80 30.81 -5.28
N PRO A 308 9.22 31.24 -4.07
CA PRO A 308 10.60 31.08 -3.63
C PRO A 308 11.03 29.61 -3.62
N LEU A 309 12.32 29.34 -3.87
CA LEU A 309 12.84 27.96 -3.81
C LEU A 309 12.74 27.33 -2.41
N GLU A 310 12.62 28.15 -1.37
CA GLU A 310 12.39 27.72 0.01
C GLU A 310 11.05 26.98 0.19
N PHE A 311 10.10 27.14 -0.74
CA PHE A 311 8.85 26.38 -0.74
C PHE A 311 9.06 24.90 -1.11
N ILE A 312 10.19 24.54 -1.75
CA ILE A 312 10.53 23.15 -2.01
C ILE A 312 10.72 22.43 -0.68
N ILE A 313 10.08 21.27 -0.51
CA ILE A 313 10.26 20.44 0.69
C ILE A 313 11.72 20.00 0.77
N GLY A 314 12.39 20.34 1.89
CA GLY A 314 13.83 20.13 2.07
C GLY A 314 14.70 21.20 1.42
N GLY A 315 14.10 22.25 0.86
CA GLY A 315 14.80 23.39 0.26
C GLY A 315 15.35 23.11 -1.14
N PRO A 316 16.12 24.05 -1.71
CA PRO A 316 16.61 23.98 -3.08
C PRO A 316 17.41 22.72 -3.42
N LYS A 317 18.13 22.16 -2.45
CA LYS A 317 18.93 20.92 -2.61
C LYS A 317 18.08 19.67 -2.93
N MET A 318 16.81 19.74 -2.62
CA MET A 318 15.85 18.64 -2.85
C MET A 318 15.03 18.83 -4.12
N ALA A 319 15.36 19.81 -4.96
CA ALA A 319 14.81 19.94 -6.30
C ALA A 319 15.02 18.65 -7.11
N GLY A 320 13.99 18.15 -7.77
CA GLY A 320 14.04 16.91 -8.52
C GLY A 320 13.91 15.61 -7.71
N GLN A 321 13.94 15.68 -6.37
CA GLN A 321 13.82 14.49 -5.50
C GLN A 321 12.37 14.14 -5.12
N GLY A 322 11.39 14.86 -5.64
CA GLY A 322 9.99 14.73 -5.25
C GLY A 322 9.42 13.33 -5.53
N TRP A 323 9.81 12.68 -6.63
CA TRP A 323 9.34 11.33 -6.94
C TRP A 323 9.77 10.30 -5.89
N ARG A 324 11.02 10.35 -5.48
CA ARG A 324 11.55 9.50 -4.40
C ARG A 324 10.80 9.75 -3.09
N MET A 325 10.59 11.01 -2.71
CA MET A 325 9.83 11.40 -1.52
C MET A 325 8.43 10.78 -1.52
N LEU A 326 7.73 10.88 -2.67
CA LEU A 326 6.38 10.34 -2.83
C LEU A 326 6.37 8.80 -2.71
N MET A 327 7.31 8.11 -3.34
CA MET A 327 7.36 6.65 -3.31
C MET A 327 7.64 6.10 -1.91
N GLU A 328 8.49 6.76 -1.13
CA GLU A 328 8.82 6.34 0.23
C GLU A 328 7.68 6.62 1.21
N CYS A 329 7.04 7.78 1.14
CA CYS A 329 6.00 8.19 2.09
C CYS A 329 4.61 7.63 1.75
N LEU A 330 4.20 7.61 0.47
CA LEU A 330 2.85 7.17 0.09
C LEU A 330 2.61 5.67 0.31
N SER A 331 3.65 4.85 0.34
CA SER A 331 3.51 3.41 0.59
C SER A 331 3.07 3.11 2.02
N ALA A 332 3.56 3.86 3.00
CA ALA A 332 3.14 3.74 4.40
C ALA A 332 1.66 4.13 4.57
N GLY A 333 1.26 5.29 4.02
CA GLY A 333 -0.14 5.73 4.05
C GLY A 333 -1.10 4.72 3.41
N ARG A 334 -0.73 4.15 2.26
CA ARG A 334 -1.53 3.11 1.57
C ARG A 334 -1.71 1.84 2.41
N ALA A 335 -0.74 1.46 3.24
CA ALA A 335 -0.83 0.29 4.09
C ALA A 335 -1.82 0.48 5.26
N ILE A 336 -2.12 1.72 5.66
CA ILE A 336 -2.98 2.03 6.80
C ILE A 336 -4.37 2.49 6.35
N SER A 337 -4.44 3.56 5.56
CA SER A 337 -5.65 4.35 5.32
C SER A 337 -6.80 3.55 4.71
N LEU A 338 -6.62 3.08 3.48
CA LEU A 338 -7.68 2.39 2.76
C LEU A 338 -8.00 1.01 3.35
N PRO A 339 -7.01 0.19 3.78
CA PRO A 339 -7.32 -1.04 4.49
C PRO A 339 -8.15 -0.80 5.75
N SER A 340 -7.84 0.24 6.53
CA SER A 340 -8.57 0.56 7.76
C SER A 340 -9.99 1.05 7.49
N ALA A 341 -10.15 2.01 6.58
CA ALA A 341 -11.47 2.54 6.22
C ALA A 341 -12.39 1.44 5.68
N ASN A 342 -11.88 0.59 4.79
CA ASN A 342 -12.69 -0.46 4.17
C ASN A 342 -12.93 -1.66 5.11
N ALA A 343 -12.01 -1.97 6.01
CA ALA A 343 -12.28 -2.94 7.08
C ALA A 343 -13.37 -2.44 8.02
N GLY A 344 -13.36 -1.14 8.39
CA GLY A 344 -14.43 -0.51 9.17
C GLY A 344 -15.79 -0.59 8.47
N LEU A 345 -15.85 -0.29 7.17
CA LEU A 345 -17.08 -0.44 6.38
C LEU A 345 -17.58 -1.89 6.33
N ALA A 346 -16.67 -2.86 6.18
CA ALA A 346 -17.04 -4.28 6.21
C ALA A 346 -17.58 -4.70 7.60
N GLN A 347 -16.98 -4.21 8.68
CA GLN A 347 -17.47 -4.45 10.06
C GLN A 347 -18.87 -3.87 10.27
N LEU A 348 -19.11 -2.64 9.78
CA LEU A 348 -20.43 -2.02 9.81
C LEU A 348 -21.46 -2.88 9.05
N ALA A 349 -21.13 -3.27 7.84
CA ALA A 349 -21.99 -4.06 6.97
C ALA A 349 -22.31 -5.43 7.59
N ALA A 350 -21.31 -6.13 8.12
CA ALA A 350 -21.47 -7.40 8.80
C ALA A 350 -22.43 -7.30 10.01
N ARG A 351 -22.27 -6.25 10.81
CA ARG A 351 -23.15 -6.00 11.97
C ARG A 351 -24.60 -5.72 11.56
N VAL A 352 -24.78 -4.89 10.53
CA VAL A 352 -26.13 -4.53 10.03
C VAL A 352 -26.80 -5.73 9.39
N ALA A 353 -26.13 -6.45 8.48
CA ALA A 353 -26.68 -7.60 7.79
C ALA A 353 -27.00 -8.76 8.77
N GLY A 354 -26.07 -9.07 9.68
CA GLY A 354 -26.25 -10.11 10.69
C GLY A 354 -27.41 -9.81 11.65
N GLY A 355 -27.49 -8.57 12.15
CA GLY A 355 -28.59 -8.12 13.00
C GLY A 355 -29.93 -8.15 12.27
N TYR A 356 -29.97 -7.63 11.04
CA TYR A 356 -31.19 -7.62 10.23
C TYR A 356 -31.68 -9.05 9.91
N ALA A 357 -30.79 -9.94 9.45
CA ALA A 357 -31.14 -11.30 9.13
C ALA A 357 -31.73 -12.08 10.32
N ARG A 358 -31.32 -11.74 11.54
CA ARG A 358 -31.78 -12.37 12.76
C ARG A 358 -33.19 -11.93 13.20
N ILE A 359 -33.54 -10.66 12.94
CA ILE A 359 -34.83 -10.09 13.37
C ILE A 359 -35.90 -10.08 12.27
N ARG A 360 -35.46 -10.08 10.98
CA ARG A 360 -36.38 -10.07 9.84
C ARG A 360 -36.98 -11.46 9.65
N ASN A 361 -38.29 -11.55 9.75
CA ASN A 361 -39.02 -12.79 9.48
C ASN A 361 -39.66 -12.77 8.09
N GLN A 362 -39.53 -13.87 7.36
CA GLN A 362 -40.29 -14.21 6.16
C GLN A 362 -40.66 -15.70 6.23
N PHE A 363 -41.79 -16.08 5.65
CA PHE A 363 -42.31 -17.46 5.75
C PHE A 363 -42.36 -17.96 7.22
N LYS A 364 -42.70 -17.06 8.15
CA LYS A 364 -42.81 -17.32 9.60
C LYS A 364 -41.49 -17.68 10.30
N THR A 365 -40.33 -17.43 9.67
CA THR A 365 -39.02 -17.76 10.23
C THR A 365 -38.03 -16.60 10.02
N PRO A 366 -37.03 -16.40 10.89
CA PRO A 366 -35.96 -15.45 10.64
C PRO A 366 -35.23 -15.79 9.33
N ILE A 367 -34.95 -14.79 8.50
CA ILE A 367 -34.30 -15.04 7.19
C ILE A 367 -32.91 -15.63 7.34
N SER A 368 -32.23 -15.45 8.48
CA SER A 368 -30.94 -16.09 8.79
C SER A 368 -30.98 -17.62 8.82
N ARG A 369 -32.16 -18.24 8.76
CA ARG A 369 -32.34 -19.70 8.73
C ARG A 369 -32.41 -20.27 7.32
N PHE A 370 -32.37 -19.44 6.28
CA PHE A 370 -32.35 -19.91 4.90
C PHE A 370 -30.92 -20.11 4.42
N GLU A 371 -30.62 -21.28 3.86
CA GLU A 371 -29.27 -21.65 3.38
C GLU A 371 -28.65 -20.59 2.46
N GLY A 372 -29.46 -20.00 1.54
CA GLY A 372 -28.97 -18.93 0.66
C GLY A 372 -28.57 -17.65 1.40
N ILE A 373 -29.16 -17.37 2.57
CA ILE A 373 -28.78 -16.26 3.44
C ILE A 373 -27.58 -16.64 4.31
N GLU A 374 -27.53 -17.88 4.79
CA GLU A 374 -26.39 -18.40 5.57
C GLU A 374 -25.08 -18.35 4.76
N GLU A 375 -25.13 -18.69 3.46
CA GLU A 375 -23.98 -18.59 2.55
C GLU A 375 -23.47 -17.15 2.45
N LEU A 376 -24.36 -16.16 2.28
CA LEU A 376 -23.99 -14.75 2.24
C LEU A 376 -23.42 -14.27 3.58
N LEU A 377 -24.04 -14.66 4.71
CA LEU A 377 -23.57 -14.30 6.04
C LEU A 377 -22.19 -14.90 6.34
N ALA A 378 -21.93 -16.14 5.93
CA ALA A 378 -20.63 -16.78 6.07
C ALA A 378 -19.55 -16.02 5.29
N ARG A 379 -19.82 -15.61 4.05
CA ARG A 379 -18.90 -14.81 3.22
C ARG A 379 -18.67 -13.43 3.81
N ILE A 380 -19.72 -12.76 4.29
CA ILE A 380 -19.63 -11.46 4.97
C ILE A 380 -18.73 -11.58 6.21
N ALA A 381 -18.97 -12.58 7.05
CA ALA A 381 -18.20 -12.78 8.28
C ALA A 381 -16.73 -13.13 7.98
N GLY A 382 -16.48 -14.07 7.08
CA GLY A 382 -15.13 -14.50 6.69
C GLY A 382 -14.32 -13.36 6.06
N TYR A 383 -14.89 -12.62 5.12
CA TYR A 383 -14.18 -11.48 4.51
C TYR A 383 -13.96 -10.33 5.49
N THR A 384 -14.88 -10.10 6.43
CA THR A 384 -14.69 -9.11 7.48
C THR A 384 -13.55 -9.51 8.42
N TYR A 385 -13.48 -10.78 8.82
CA TYR A 385 -12.40 -11.32 9.64
C TYR A 385 -11.05 -11.20 8.93
N LEU A 386 -10.99 -11.60 7.65
CA LEU A 386 -9.77 -11.52 6.83
C LEU A 386 -9.32 -10.06 6.64
N ASN A 387 -10.24 -9.13 6.31
CA ASN A 387 -9.91 -7.72 6.12
C ASN A 387 -9.30 -7.11 7.38
N ASP A 388 -9.83 -7.45 8.55
CA ASP A 388 -9.31 -6.97 9.81
C ASP A 388 -7.94 -7.59 10.16
N ALA A 389 -7.72 -8.87 9.84
CA ALA A 389 -6.42 -9.52 9.96
C ALA A 389 -5.34 -8.82 9.11
N VAL A 390 -5.66 -8.53 7.85
CA VAL A 390 -4.75 -7.85 6.92
C VAL A 390 -4.45 -6.43 7.36
N ARG A 391 -5.47 -5.65 7.74
CA ARG A 391 -5.33 -4.30 8.25
C ARG A 391 -4.41 -4.26 9.48
N THR A 392 -4.64 -5.16 10.43
CA THR A 392 -3.87 -5.23 11.68
C THR A 392 -2.40 -5.54 11.41
N LEU A 393 -2.10 -6.55 10.57
CA LEU A 393 -0.72 -6.89 10.27
C LEU A 393 -0.02 -5.84 9.39
N SER A 394 -0.73 -5.22 8.46
CA SER A 394 -0.17 -4.14 7.64
C SER A 394 0.23 -2.94 8.50
N ALA A 395 -0.59 -2.54 9.46
CA ALA A 395 -0.26 -1.47 10.41
C ALA A 395 0.92 -1.87 11.31
N ALA A 396 0.90 -3.10 11.86
CA ALA A 396 1.99 -3.63 12.69
C ALA A 396 3.34 -3.63 11.94
N SER A 397 3.36 -3.90 10.64
CA SER A 397 4.60 -3.87 9.86
C SER A 397 5.26 -2.49 9.87
N ILE A 398 4.46 -1.41 9.85
CA ILE A 398 4.97 -0.04 9.90
C ILE A 398 5.51 0.28 11.30
N ASP A 399 4.81 -0.15 12.36
CA ASP A 399 5.28 0.02 13.74
C ASP A 399 6.59 -0.76 14.01
N LEU A 400 6.86 -1.81 13.23
CA LEU A 400 8.14 -2.54 13.20
C LEU A 400 9.21 -1.87 12.33
N GLY A 401 8.98 -0.64 11.85
CA GLY A 401 9.91 0.13 11.04
C GLY A 401 9.98 -0.28 9.57
N GLN A 402 9.03 -1.10 9.08
CA GLN A 402 8.99 -1.48 7.67
C GLN A 402 8.36 -0.37 6.82
N ARG A 403 8.77 -0.30 5.56
CA ARG A 403 8.16 0.53 4.51
C ARG A 403 7.56 -0.37 3.44
N PRO A 404 6.42 -1.05 3.71
CA PRO A 404 5.98 -2.23 2.99
C PRO A 404 5.29 -1.85 1.67
N SER A 405 6.03 -1.66 0.59
CA SER A 405 5.47 -1.27 -0.72
C SER A 405 4.60 -2.37 -1.34
N VAL A 406 5.02 -3.64 -1.25
CA VAL A 406 4.27 -4.79 -1.80
C VAL A 406 3.08 -5.13 -0.91
N VAL A 407 3.29 -5.23 0.40
CA VAL A 407 2.22 -5.49 1.37
C VAL A 407 1.15 -4.40 1.31
N SER A 408 1.53 -3.12 1.18
CA SER A 408 0.56 -2.03 1.04
C SER A 408 -0.33 -2.18 -0.21
N ALA A 409 0.25 -2.67 -1.31
CA ALA A 409 -0.48 -2.93 -2.54
C ALA A 409 -1.44 -4.13 -2.38
N ILE A 410 -0.97 -5.22 -1.74
CA ILE A 410 -1.81 -6.39 -1.41
C ILE A 410 -2.98 -5.97 -0.52
N ALA A 411 -2.69 -5.29 0.58
CA ALA A 411 -3.69 -4.86 1.55
C ALA A 411 -4.74 -3.94 0.91
N LYS A 412 -4.29 -2.89 0.19
CA LYS A 412 -5.19 -1.94 -0.47
C LYS A 412 -6.11 -2.65 -1.46
N TYR A 413 -5.56 -3.44 -2.37
CA TYR A 413 -6.35 -4.13 -3.39
C TYR A 413 -7.35 -5.12 -2.78
N HIS A 414 -6.86 -6.04 -1.97
CA HIS A 414 -7.68 -7.14 -1.48
C HIS A 414 -8.71 -6.72 -0.43
N VAL A 415 -8.38 -5.78 0.46
CA VAL A 415 -9.34 -5.31 1.46
C VAL A 415 -10.45 -4.50 0.81
N THR A 416 -10.14 -3.63 -0.16
CA THR A 416 -11.17 -2.84 -0.85
C THR A 416 -12.09 -3.71 -1.70
N GLU A 417 -11.57 -4.72 -2.43
CA GLU A 417 -12.40 -5.62 -3.24
C GLU A 417 -13.30 -6.52 -2.37
N ARG A 418 -12.79 -7.02 -1.25
CA ARG A 418 -13.60 -7.82 -0.31
C ARG A 418 -14.64 -6.99 0.43
N ALA A 419 -14.31 -5.76 0.82
CA ALA A 419 -15.29 -4.85 1.40
C ALA A 419 -16.42 -4.53 0.42
N ARG A 420 -16.10 -4.36 -0.88
CA ARG A 420 -17.11 -4.20 -1.94
C ARG A 420 -18.06 -5.41 -2.00
N GLN A 421 -17.51 -6.62 -1.94
CA GLN A 421 -18.33 -7.84 -1.93
C GLN A 421 -19.18 -7.95 -0.67
N VAL A 422 -18.60 -7.66 0.50
CA VAL A 422 -19.32 -7.64 1.79
C VAL A 422 -20.51 -6.68 1.74
N LEU A 423 -20.31 -5.48 1.20
CA LEU A 423 -21.38 -4.50 1.07
C LEU A 423 -22.46 -4.94 0.07
N ALA A 424 -22.07 -5.53 -1.08
CA ALA A 424 -23.01 -6.06 -2.04
C ALA A 424 -23.88 -7.17 -1.43
N ASP A 425 -23.27 -8.17 -0.80
CA ASP A 425 -23.96 -9.25 -0.11
C ASP A 425 -24.88 -8.73 1.01
N SER A 426 -24.44 -7.71 1.72
CA SER A 426 -25.23 -7.10 2.80
C SER A 426 -26.45 -6.34 2.25
N MET A 427 -26.32 -5.70 1.09
CA MET A 427 -27.46 -5.06 0.40
C MET A 427 -28.49 -6.12 -0.05
N ASP A 428 -28.04 -7.28 -0.54
CA ASP A 428 -28.93 -8.39 -0.93
C ASP A 428 -29.71 -8.91 0.28
N ILE A 429 -29.07 -9.10 1.43
CA ILE A 429 -29.73 -9.53 2.67
C ILE A 429 -30.76 -8.51 3.15
N VAL A 430 -30.41 -7.23 3.14
CA VAL A 430 -31.28 -6.14 3.63
C VAL A 430 -32.42 -5.84 2.65
N GLY A 431 -32.21 -6.11 1.35
CA GLY A 431 -33.23 -6.01 0.30
C GLY A 431 -33.74 -4.59 0.12
N GLY A 432 -35.06 -4.44 -0.06
CA GLY A 432 -35.68 -3.14 -0.35
C GLY A 432 -35.34 -2.02 0.65
N LYS A 433 -35.10 -2.36 1.91
CA LYS A 433 -34.67 -1.39 2.93
C LYS A 433 -33.26 -0.83 2.65
N GLY A 434 -32.39 -1.62 2.01
CA GLY A 434 -31.07 -1.16 1.53
C GLY A 434 -31.16 -0.27 0.29
N ILE A 435 -32.18 -0.47 -0.55
CA ILE A 435 -32.37 0.29 -1.79
C ILE A 435 -33.00 1.67 -1.54
N CYS A 436 -33.97 1.76 -0.63
CA CYS A 436 -34.62 3.02 -0.30
C CYS A 436 -33.70 3.89 0.57
N LEU A 437 -33.14 4.95 0.01
CA LEU A 437 -32.31 5.89 0.75
C LEU A 437 -33.15 6.64 1.79
N GLY A 438 -32.53 6.96 2.91
CA GLY A 438 -33.15 7.69 4.02
C GLY A 438 -32.28 7.60 5.28
N PRO A 439 -32.61 8.34 6.34
CA PRO A 439 -31.79 8.42 7.56
C PRO A 439 -31.63 7.07 8.28
N SER A 440 -32.51 6.10 7.99
CA SER A 440 -32.46 4.74 8.55
C SER A 440 -31.72 3.74 7.66
N ASN A 441 -31.30 4.14 6.44
CA ASN A 441 -30.53 3.28 5.55
C ASN A 441 -29.04 3.47 5.81
N ILE A 442 -28.46 2.58 6.60
CA ILE A 442 -27.06 2.64 7.00
C ILE A 442 -26.13 2.17 5.86
N LEU A 443 -26.58 1.24 5.00
CA LEU A 443 -25.74 0.58 3.99
C LEU A 443 -25.73 1.29 2.64
N GLY A 444 -26.82 1.96 2.25
CA GLY A 444 -26.97 2.48 0.88
C GLY A 444 -25.88 3.46 0.49
N LEU A 445 -25.48 4.37 1.38
CA LEU A 445 -24.39 5.31 1.12
C LEU A 445 -23.03 4.62 1.15
N ALA A 446 -22.79 3.72 2.11
CA ALA A 446 -21.59 2.91 2.17
C ALA A 446 -21.38 2.10 0.89
N TYR A 447 -22.45 1.54 0.32
CA TYR A 447 -22.42 0.85 -0.97
C TYR A 447 -22.06 1.79 -2.13
N GLN A 448 -22.69 2.97 -2.21
CA GLN A 448 -22.42 3.95 -3.26
C GLN A 448 -20.97 4.41 -3.30
N GLN A 449 -20.34 4.62 -2.16
CA GLN A 449 -18.98 5.18 -2.06
C GLN A 449 -17.86 4.16 -2.32
N MET A 450 -18.13 2.86 -2.36
CA MET A 450 -17.11 1.82 -2.55
C MET A 450 -16.16 2.05 -3.74
N PRO A 451 -16.63 2.54 -4.92
CA PRO A 451 -15.75 2.85 -6.04
C PRO A 451 -14.65 3.87 -5.73
N ILE A 452 -14.83 4.73 -4.72
CA ILE A 452 -13.81 5.70 -4.29
C ILE A 452 -12.55 4.95 -3.83
N GLY A 453 -12.70 4.02 -2.86
CA GLY A 453 -11.58 3.23 -2.34
C GLY A 453 -10.88 2.36 -3.39
N ILE A 454 -11.62 1.92 -4.42
CA ILE A 454 -11.07 1.14 -5.54
C ILE A 454 -10.22 2.01 -6.48
N THR A 455 -10.58 3.28 -6.61
CA THR A 455 -9.98 4.21 -7.58
C THR A 455 -8.75 4.95 -7.01
N VAL A 456 -8.83 5.43 -5.76
CA VAL A 456 -7.78 6.28 -5.16
C VAL A 456 -6.56 5.49 -4.70
N GLU A 457 -5.44 6.17 -4.47
CA GLU A 457 -4.15 5.63 -4.02
C GLU A 457 -3.62 4.51 -4.94
N GLY A 458 -3.82 4.67 -6.24
CA GLY A 458 -3.54 3.68 -7.27
C GLY A 458 -4.76 2.80 -7.54
N ALA A 459 -5.34 2.96 -8.74
CA ALA A 459 -6.49 2.17 -9.16
C ALA A 459 -6.23 0.67 -9.00
N ASN A 460 -7.24 -0.09 -8.55
CA ASN A 460 -7.07 -1.53 -8.28
C ASN A 460 -6.59 -2.31 -9.51
N VAL A 461 -7.01 -1.93 -10.70
CA VAL A 461 -6.53 -2.57 -11.95
C VAL A 461 -5.02 -2.38 -12.10
N LEU A 462 -4.51 -1.15 -11.89
CA LEU A 462 -3.06 -0.89 -11.91
C LEU A 462 -2.33 -1.64 -10.79
N THR A 463 -2.84 -1.56 -9.57
CA THR A 463 -2.22 -2.18 -8.39
C THR A 463 -2.06 -3.68 -8.58
N ARG A 464 -3.12 -4.38 -9.01
CA ARG A 464 -3.08 -5.82 -9.24
C ARG A 464 -2.18 -6.22 -10.40
N ASN A 465 -2.27 -5.51 -11.52
CA ASN A 465 -1.65 -5.95 -12.76
C ASN A 465 -0.16 -5.57 -12.87
N LEU A 466 0.24 -4.43 -12.31
CA LEU A 466 1.60 -3.90 -12.46
C LEU A 466 2.39 -3.87 -11.15
N ILE A 467 1.75 -3.52 -10.03
CA ILE A 467 2.50 -3.31 -8.77
C ILE A 467 2.75 -4.63 -8.06
N LEU A 468 1.74 -5.49 -7.89
CA LEU A 468 1.86 -6.70 -7.05
C LEU A 468 2.95 -7.64 -7.51
N PHE A 469 2.98 -8.01 -8.78
CA PHE A 469 3.99 -8.93 -9.30
C PHE A 469 5.11 -8.21 -10.04
N GLY A 470 4.82 -7.19 -10.84
CA GLY A 470 5.83 -6.50 -11.64
C GLY A 470 6.94 -5.87 -10.79
N GLN A 471 6.57 -5.19 -9.71
CA GLN A 471 7.53 -4.67 -8.72
C GLN A 471 7.82 -5.70 -7.62
N GLY A 472 6.80 -6.45 -7.18
CA GLY A 472 6.90 -7.42 -6.09
C GLY A 472 7.84 -8.57 -6.40
N ALA A 473 7.82 -9.12 -7.63
CA ALA A 473 8.72 -10.21 -8.00
C ALA A 473 10.19 -9.79 -7.89
N ILE A 474 10.56 -8.62 -8.42
CA ILE A 474 11.95 -8.15 -8.38
C ILE A 474 12.42 -7.97 -6.93
N ARG A 475 11.56 -7.49 -6.05
CA ARG A 475 11.90 -7.17 -4.66
C ARG A 475 11.87 -8.37 -3.73
N CYS A 476 10.82 -9.20 -3.85
CA CYS A 476 10.59 -10.32 -2.94
C CYS A 476 11.39 -11.57 -3.34
N HIS A 477 11.78 -11.68 -4.62
CA HIS A 477 12.57 -12.82 -5.08
C HIS A 477 13.96 -12.83 -4.46
N PRO A 478 14.44 -13.95 -3.90
CA PRO A 478 15.71 -14.00 -3.13
C PRO A 478 16.95 -13.58 -3.91
N TYR A 479 16.92 -13.71 -5.23
CA TYR A 479 18.10 -13.56 -6.11
C TYR A 479 17.97 -12.50 -7.19
N LEU A 480 16.78 -12.25 -7.74
CA LEU A 480 16.60 -11.45 -8.96
C LEU A 480 17.17 -10.03 -8.83
N LEU A 481 16.88 -9.33 -7.74
CA LEU A 481 17.42 -7.98 -7.52
C LEU A 481 18.95 -8.00 -7.41
N LYS A 482 19.53 -9.02 -6.76
CA LYS A 482 20.98 -9.19 -6.61
C LYS A 482 21.66 -9.43 -7.97
N GLU A 483 21.04 -10.25 -8.83
CA GLU A 483 21.51 -10.50 -10.19
C GLU A 483 21.48 -9.21 -11.03
N MET A 484 20.42 -8.42 -10.94
CA MET A 484 20.29 -7.14 -11.63
C MET A 484 21.34 -6.13 -11.15
N GLN A 485 21.55 -6.01 -9.84
CA GLN A 485 22.57 -5.14 -9.26
C GLN A 485 23.99 -5.56 -9.66
N ALA A 486 24.28 -6.85 -9.60
CA ALA A 486 25.57 -7.41 -10.03
C ALA A 486 25.82 -7.18 -11.53
N ALA A 487 24.79 -7.30 -12.36
CA ALA A 487 24.90 -7.04 -13.79
C ALA A 487 25.19 -5.56 -14.12
N GLN A 488 24.74 -4.63 -13.28
CA GLN A 488 24.94 -3.19 -13.43
C GLN A 488 26.15 -2.65 -12.63
N HIS A 489 26.87 -3.50 -11.91
CA HIS A 489 27.99 -3.09 -11.07
C HIS A 489 29.10 -2.39 -11.89
N PRO A 490 29.62 -1.22 -11.45
CA PRO A 490 30.65 -0.48 -12.15
C PRO A 490 31.95 -1.27 -12.33
N ASP A 491 32.39 -1.96 -11.27
CA ASP A 491 33.51 -2.89 -11.31
C ASP A 491 33.04 -4.23 -11.92
N ARG A 492 33.59 -4.55 -13.08
CA ARG A 492 33.26 -5.77 -13.85
C ARG A 492 33.67 -7.05 -13.12
N GLY A 493 34.80 -7.03 -12.39
CA GLY A 493 35.30 -8.17 -11.64
C GLY A 493 34.41 -8.49 -10.44
N GLN A 494 34.08 -7.49 -9.63
CA GLN A 494 33.14 -7.61 -8.52
C GLN A 494 31.75 -8.00 -9.02
N GLY A 495 31.25 -7.35 -10.08
CA GLY A 495 29.96 -7.69 -10.68
C GLY A 495 29.87 -9.15 -11.17
N LEU A 496 30.96 -9.71 -11.75
CA LEU A 496 31.00 -11.12 -12.11
C LEU A 496 30.97 -12.04 -10.88
N ASN A 497 31.67 -11.68 -9.83
CA ASN A 497 31.68 -12.46 -8.57
C ASN A 497 30.31 -12.49 -7.91
N ASP A 498 29.67 -11.34 -7.79
CA ASP A 498 28.36 -11.21 -7.16
C ASP A 498 27.28 -11.90 -8.01
N PHE A 499 27.36 -11.77 -9.33
CA PHE A 499 26.45 -12.45 -10.25
C PHE A 499 26.62 -13.97 -10.18
N ASP A 500 27.85 -14.49 -10.13
CA ASP A 500 28.12 -15.93 -9.99
C ASP A 500 27.46 -16.50 -8.74
N HIS A 501 27.61 -15.80 -7.60
CA HIS A 501 27.01 -16.24 -6.34
C HIS A 501 25.47 -16.20 -6.40
N ALA A 502 24.90 -15.11 -6.90
CA ALA A 502 23.46 -14.93 -7.01
C ALA A 502 22.85 -15.94 -7.99
N PHE A 503 23.39 -16.06 -9.20
CA PHE A 503 22.86 -16.90 -10.26
C PHE A 503 22.86 -18.40 -9.90
N TRP A 504 23.96 -18.92 -9.38
CA TRP A 504 24.01 -20.34 -8.98
C TRP A 504 23.20 -20.62 -7.72
N GLY A 505 23.03 -19.63 -6.84
CA GLY A 505 22.06 -19.68 -5.76
C GLY A 505 20.62 -19.75 -6.31
N HIS A 506 20.29 -18.96 -7.33
CA HIS A 506 19.00 -18.94 -8.00
C HIS A 506 18.68 -20.28 -8.68
N VAL A 507 19.62 -20.83 -9.47
CA VAL A 507 19.46 -22.15 -10.10
C VAL A 507 19.14 -23.23 -9.06
N ARG A 508 19.88 -23.24 -7.95
CA ARG A 508 19.62 -24.19 -6.85
C ARG A 508 18.26 -23.99 -6.23
N TYR A 509 17.85 -22.74 -6.03
CA TYR A 509 16.55 -22.36 -5.50
C TYR A 509 15.41 -22.86 -6.41
N THR A 510 15.49 -22.62 -7.71
CA THR A 510 14.48 -23.05 -8.70
C THR A 510 14.33 -24.57 -8.72
N ILE A 511 15.45 -25.31 -8.79
CA ILE A 511 15.44 -26.78 -8.76
C ILE A 511 14.84 -27.30 -7.45
N ALA A 512 15.24 -26.74 -6.32
CA ALA A 512 14.75 -27.15 -5.02
C ALA A 512 13.25 -26.87 -4.84
N ASN A 513 12.74 -25.74 -5.34
CA ASN A 513 11.32 -25.41 -5.29
C ASN A 513 10.51 -26.31 -6.23
N GLY A 514 11.01 -26.60 -7.43
CA GLY A 514 10.38 -27.56 -8.33
C GLY A 514 10.27 -28.96 -7.73
N ALA A 515 11.37 -29.46 -7.14
CA ALA A 515 11.37 -30.77 -6.47
C ALA A 515 10.40 -30.79 -5.27
N ARG A 516 10.38 -29.74 -4.44
CA ARG A 516 9.43 -29.60 -3.33
C ARG A 516 7.98 -29.54 -3.79
N ALA A 517 7.69 -28.75 -4.83
CA ALA A 517 6.33 -28.62 -5.36
C ALA A 517 5.81 -29.97 -5.88
N ILE A 518 6.63 -30.74 -6.58
CA ILE A 518 6.29 -32.08 -7.06
C ILE A 518 6.08 -33.03 -5.87
N TRP A 519 7.03 -33.08 -4.93
CA TRP A 519 6.96 -33.96 -3.77
C TRP A 519 5.73 -33.69 -2.92
N HIS A 520 5.49 -32.41 -2.59
CA HIS A 520 4.30 -32.03 -1.80
C HIS A 520 3.01 -32.26 -2.58
N GLY A 521 3.03 -32.16 -3.92
CA GLY A 521 1.91 -32.52 -4.76
C GLY A 521 1.57 -34.02 -4.68
N LEU A 522 2.58 -34.87 -4.84
CA LEU A 522 2.43 -36.33 -4.79
C LEU A 522 2.03 -36.87 -3.42
N THR A 523 2.45 -36.20 -2.35
CA THR A 523 2.20 -36.61 -0.96
C THR A 523 1.01 -35.88 -0.32
N ALA A 524 0.19 -35.16 -1.10
CA ALA A 524 -0.92 -34.34 -0.61
C ALA A 524 -0.55 -33.45 0.57
N SER A 525 0.63 -32.83 0.50
CA SER A 525 1.22 -31.94 1.53
C SER A 525 1.59 -32.63 2.87
N ALA A 526 1.50 -33.96 2.98
CA ALA A 526 1.73 -34.69 4.24
C ALA A 526 3.10 -34.37 4.87
N PHE A 527 4.13 -34.15 4.04
CA PHE A 527 5.51 -33.83 4.48
C PHE A 527 5.86 -32.33 4.34
N ALA A 528 4.90 -31.47 4.04
CA ALA A 528 5.09 -30.04 3.88
C ALA A 528 5.00 -29.25 5.21
N GLY A 529 5.02 -29.93 6.33
CA GLY A 529 4.68 -29.35 7.63
C GLY A 529 5.66 -28.31 8.14
N PRO A 530 5.17 -27.34 8.91
CA PRO A 530 6.00 -26.38 9.65
C PRO A 530 6.68 -27.00 10.88
N GLY A 531 6.64 -28.32 11.03
CA GLY A 531 7.06 -29.01 12.25
C GLY A 531 6.08 -28.76 13.41
N SER A 532 6.61 -28.43 14.59
CA SER A 532 5.82 -28.09 15.79
C SER A 532 5.33 -26.63 15.82
N GLN A 533 5.54 -25.87 14.75
CA GLN A 533 5.23 -24.43 14.69
C GLN A 533 3.74 -24.21 14.36
N GLY A 534 3.16 -23.18 14.98
CA GLY A 534 1.80 -22.74 14.73
C GLY A 534 0.68 -23.51 15.45
N PRO A 535 -0.58 -23.05 15.30
CA PRO A 535 -1.74 -23.67 15.91
C PRO A 535 -1.97 -25.08 15.38
N VAL A 536 -2.28 -26.03 16.27
CA VAL A 536 -2.51 -27.45 15.91
C VAL A 536 -3.65 -27.56 14.91
N GLU A 537 -4.71 -26.80 15.12
CA GLU A 537 -5.95 -26.77 14.31
C GLU A 537 -5.67 -26.29 12.89
N MET A 538 -4.67 -25.43 12.69
CA MET A 538 -4.31 -24.83 11.40
C MET A 538 -3.13 -25.52 10.70
N ARG A 539 -2.64 -26.65 11.21
CA ARG A 539 -1.47 -27.34 10.64
C ARG A 539 -1.67 -27.78 9.19
N GLN A 540 -2.86 -28.21 8.83
CA GLN A 540 -3.14 -28.59 7.45
C GLN A 540 -3.05 -27.39 6.52
N ALA A 541 -3.67 -26.27 6.88
CA ALA A 541 -3.57 -25.02 6.12
C ALA A 541 -2.10 -24.56 5.96
N MET A 542 -1.28 -24.64 7.01
CA MET A 542 0.16 -24.31 6.92
C MET A 542 0.92 -25.25 5.99
N ARG A 543 0.57 -26.54 5.93
CA ARG A 543 1.14 -27.50 4.96
C ARG A 543 0.79 -27.11 3.53
N ASP A 544 -0.47 -26.75 3.30
CA ASP A 544 -0.96 -26.35 1.98
C ASP A 544 -0.36 -25.02 1.54
N LEU A 545 -0.14 -24.08 2.47
CA LEU A 545 0.59 -22.84 2.20
C LEU A 545 2.07 -23.10 1.86
N ASN A 546 2.75 -24.02 2.54
CA ASN A 546 4.13 -24.40 2.21
C ASN A 546 4.23 -25.03 0.81
N ARG A 547 3.29 -25.92 0.46
CA ARG A 547 3.18 -26.47 -0.90
C ARG A 547 2.96 -25.36 -1.91
N SER A 548 2.01 -24.46 -1.66
CA SER A 548 1.66 -23.36 -2.55
C SER A 548 2.81 -22.36 -2.69
N ALA A 549 3.55 -22.07 -1.63
CA ALA A 549 4.74 -21.22 -1.68
C ALA A 549 5.85 -21.84 -2.53
N ALA A 550 6.11 -23.16 -2.39
CA ALA A 550 7.11 -23.86 -3.22
C ALA A 550 6.70 -23.87 -4.70
N ALA A 551 5.43 -24.15 -4.99
CA ALA A 551 4.90 -24.11 -6.35
C ALA A 551 4.94 -22.70 -6.94
N PHE A 552 4.63 -21.68 -6.16
CA PHE A 552 4.70 -20.28 -6.58
C PHE A 552 6.13 -19.86 -6.93
N GLY A 553 7.11 -20.15 -6.06
CA GLY A 553 8.51 -19.83 -6.34
C GLY A 553 9.00 -20.45 -7.64
N PHE A 554 8.71 -21.74 -7.86
CA PHE A 554 9.06 -22.44 -9.09
C PHE A 554 8.34 -21.86 -10.32
N LEU A 555 7.02 -21.63 -10.22
CA LEU A 555 6.21 -21.11 -11.33
C LEU A 555 6.62 -19.70 -11.73
N ALA A 556 6.95 -18.84 -10.75
CA ALA A 556 7.46 -17.50 -10.99
C ALA A 556 8.75 -17.53 -11.80
N ASP A 557 9.72 -18.38 -11.42
CA ASP A 557 10.98 -18.52 -12.12
C ASP A 557 10.81 -19.02 -13.55
N ILE A 558 10.02 -20.07 -13.75
CA ILE A 558 9.76 -20.60 -15.10
C ILE A 558 9.08 -19.54 -15.96
N THR A 559 8.13 -18.79 -15.40
CA THR A 559 7.44 -17.73 -16.13
C THR A 559 8.40 -16.59 -16.52
N MET A 560 9.27 -16.16 -15.60
CA MET A 560 10.29 -15.15 -15.87
C MET A 560 11.33 -15.64 -16.88
N LEU A 561 11.76 -16.90 -16.80
CA LEU A 561 12.69 -17.50 -17.74
C LEU A 561 12.09 -17.56 -19.16
N MET A 562 10.83 -17.97 -19.30
CA MET A 562 10.17 -18.12 -20.60
C MET A 562 9.79 -16.79 -21.25
N LEU A 563 9.39 -15.80 -20.46
CA LEU A 563 8.83 -14.55 -20.96
C LEU A 563 9.78 -13.35 -20.86
N GLY A 564 10.74 -13.41 -19.94
CA GLY A 564 11.70 -12.32 -19.72
C GLY A 564 11.00 -10.96 -19.59
N GLY A 565 11.55 -9.94 -20.24
CA GLY A 565 10.99 -8.58 -20.26
C GLY A 565 9.59 -8.47 -20.88
N SER A 566 9.12 -9.48 -21.65
CA SER A 566 7.76 -9.46 -22.21
C SER A 566 6.69 -9.68 -21.13
N LEU A 567 7.05 -10.22 -19.97
CA LEU A 567 6.14 -10.41 -18.84
C LEU A 567 5.53 -9.07 -18.37
N LYS A 568 6.29 -7.97 -18.42
CA LYS A 568 5.82 -6.61 -18.11
C LYS A 568 4.59 -6.20 -18.95
N ARG A 569 4.49 -6.70 -20.20
CA ARG A 569 3.37 -6.44 -21.11
C ARG A 569 2.27 -7.51 -21.05
N LYS A 570 2.55 -8.65 -20.41
CA LYS A 570 1.58 -9.75 -20.25
C LYS A 570 0.89 -9.64 -18.87
N GLU A 571 0.22 -8.52 -18.66
CA GLU A 571 -0.37 -8.13 -17.37
C GLU A 571 -1.30 -9.19 -16.78
N ARG A 572 -2.04 -9.95 -17.60
CA ARG A 572 -2.92 -11.03 -17.13
C ARG A 572 -2.15 -12.14 -16.42
N LEU A 573 -0.95 -12.48 -16.90
CA LEU A 573 -0.09 -13.50 -16.27
C LEU A 573 0.58 -12.93 -15.01
N SER A 574 1.08 -11.71 -15.11
CA SER A 574 1.63 -10.97 -13.97
C SER A 574 0.61 -10.87 -12.83
N ALA A 575 -0.65 -10.53 -13.14
CA ALA A 575 -1.72 -10.44 -12.17
C ALA A 575 -2.00 -11.78 -11.48
N ARG A 576 -2.05 -12.91 -12.22
CA ARG A 576 -2.27 -14.24 -11.64
C ARG A 576 -1.16 -14.66 -10.69
N LEU A 577 0.10 -14.37 -11.04
CA LEU A 577 1.23 -14.61 -10.14
C LEU A 577 1.16 -13.71 -8.91
N GLY A 578 0.77 -12.44 -9.09
CA GLY A 578 0.50 -11.51 -8.00
C GLY A 578 -0.61 -12.00 -7.08
N ASP A 579 -1.70 -12.56 -7.62
CA ASP A 579 -2.79 -13.13 -6.84
C ASP A 579 -2.32 -14.30 -5.95
N ILE A 580 -1.43 -15.17 -6.46
CA ILE A 580 -0.89 -16.28 -5.66
C ILE A 580 -0.11 -15.74 -4.46
N LEU A 581 0.82 -14.80 -4.68
CA LEU A 581 1.58 -14.17 -3.59
C LEU A 581 0.64 -13.48 -2.60
N ALA A 582 -0.35 -12.75 -3.11
CA ALA A 582 -1.32 -12.05 -2.28
C ALA A 582 -2.13 -13.03 -1.42
N HIS A 583 -2.65 -14.11 -1.98
CA HIS A 583 -3.41 -15.10 -1.22
C HIS A 583 -2.56 -15.80 -0.15
N LEU A 584 -1.30 -16.12 -0.45
CA LEU A 584 -0.35 -16.63 0.56
C LEU A 584 -0.17 -15.65 1.72
N PHE A 585 -0.02 -14.35 1.41
CA PHE A 585 0.09 -13.31 2.43
C PHE A 585 -1.21 -13.16 3.24
N LEU A 586 -2.37 -13.12 2.59
CA LEU A 586 -3.67 -13.00 3.25
C LEU A 586 -3.93 -14.17 4.21
N ALA A 587 -3.66 -15.39 3.76
CA ALA A 587 -3.78 -16.58 4.60
C ALA A 587 -2.82 -16.53 5.81
N SER A 588 -1.59 -16.02 5.60
CA SER A 588 -0.65 -15.79 6.70
C SER A 588 -1.19 -14.78 7.72
N CYS A 589 -1.87 -13.71 7.25
CA CYS A 589 -2.52 -12.74 8.14
C CYS A 589 -3.63 -13.38 8.99
N VAL A 590 -4.45 -14.25 8.39
CA VAL A 590 -5.50 -14.99 9.10
C VAL A 590 -4.92 -15.90 10.17
N LEU A 591 -3.90 -16.70 9.82
CA LEU A 591 -3.19 -17.56 10.78
C LEU A 591 -2.62 -16.76 11.95
N LYS A 592 -1.97 -15.63 11.64
CA LYS A 592 -1.36 -14.79 12.67
C LYS A 592 -2.41 -14.12 13.56
N ARG A 593 -3.50 -13.64 12.99
CA ARG A 593 -4.61 -13.10 13.78
C ARG A 593 -5.17 -14.12 14.75
N TYR A 594 -5.50 -15.32 14.26
CA TYR A 594 -6.03 -16.41 15.09
C TYR A 594 -5.09 -16.76 16.26
N GLU A 595 -3.78 -16.78 16.01
CA GLU A 595 -2.78 -16.98 17.05
C GLU A 595 -2.73 -15.82 18.06
N MET A 596 -2.68 -14.58 17.57
CA MET A 596 -2.56 -13.38 18.42
C MET A 596 -3.77 -13.15 19.33
N GLU A 597 -4.96 -13.57 18.90
CA GLU A 597 -6.19 -13.46 19.68
C GLU A 597 -6.38 -14.61 20.69
N GLY A 598 -5.38 -15.47 20.84
CA GLY A 598 -5.37 -16.55 21.82
C GLY A 598 -6.08 -17.82 21.36
N ARG A 599 -6.26 -18.00 20.05
CA ARG A 599 -6.87 -19.20 19.45
C ARG A 599 -8.29 -19.42 19.94
N ILE A 600 -9.09 -18.36 19.89
CA ILE A 600 -10.49 -18.38 20.31
C ILE A 600 -11.24 -19.43 19.50
N ARG A 601 -11.87 -20.39 20.18
CA ARG A 601 -12.53 -21.52 19.54
C ARG A 601 -13.63 -21.09 18.58
N GLU A 602 -14.37 -20.05 18.94
CA GLU A 602 -15.47 -19.50 18.15
C GLU A 602 -15.00 -18.88 16.84
N ASP A 603 -13.73 -18.46 16.75
CA ASP A 603 -13.13 -17.90 15.54
C ASP A 603 -12.49 -18.96 14.63
N ALA A 604 -12.35 -20.20 15.11
CA ALA A 604 -11.69 -21.27 14.36
C ALA A 604 -12.37 -21.53 13.01
N ASP A 605 -13.71 -21.59 12.98
CA ASP A 605 -14.48 -21.82 11.76
C ASP A 605 -14.32 -20.66 10.76
N LEU A 606 -14.28 -19.42 11.24
CA LEU A 606 -14.02 -18.24 10.41
C LEU A 606 -12.60 -18.27 9.82
N ALA A 607 -11.62 -18.61 10.64
CA ALA A 607 -10.24 -18.73 10.20
C ALA A 607 -10.08 -19.86 9.17
N HIS A 608 -10.71 -21.02 9.37
CA HIS A 608 -10.74 -22.11 8.40
C HIS A 608 -11.42 -21.71 7.10
N TRP A 609 -12.55 -21.01 7.17
CA TRP A 609 -13.24 -20.52 5.98
C TRP A 609 -12.37 -19.56 5.16
N CYS A 610 -11.56 -18.73 5.80
CA CYS A 610 -10.67 -17.78 5.14
C CYS A 610 -9.46 -18.47 4.48
N LEU A 611 -8.99 -19.59 5.03
CA LEU A 611 -7.83 -20.36 4.56
C LEU A 611 -8.19 -21.28 3.39
#